data_37cac0da4a0bdf79cb97f0758ca21540
#
_entry.id   37cac0da4a0bdf79cb97f0758ca21540
#
_cell.length_a   1.000
_cell.length_b   1.000
_cell.length_c   1.000
_cell.angle_alpha   90.00
_cell.angle_beta   90.00
_cell.angle_gamma   90.00
#
_symmetry.space_group_name_H-M   'P 1'
#
loop_
_entity.id
_entity.type
_entity.pdbx_description
1 polymer ?
#
loop_
_entity_poly.entity_id
_entity_poly.type
_entity_poly.pdbx_seq_one_letter_code
_entity_poly.pdbx_strand_id
1 'polypeptide(L)'
;LYMSRDGGDTWKKLEGKGLPAGIWGKVGVRVAVSDPTRVYALIEAEEGGLFRSDNGGKKWTRINSSRGIRQRAWYYTTLTVDPVNAEVVWFPQVGMIKTIDGGTSVRSAKGGGWDYHEVRIDPENTKRMIVGSDAGVSLSMDGGETWRRPAIPISQFYHLSVVTSTPYRVLGSLQYFGWSSGPSNSLHGGGIFASDWHSVGGGEAGHEVADPSTPDTVWAGEYLGYISRFDGRTGQAPHVGAYPEYGSGHGAEDLRYRFQWTAPIAISPHDPKVVYHAANVLFKTTDDGQSWQAISPDLTRDDVSKQQWAGGPITGDNTGVEFYNTIFAVAESPLEQGLIWAGTDDGLVHLTRDGGASWSEVTPEGAPEWGTVSTIEASRWDAGTAYVVVDAHRLDDETPYLFKTTDYGRSWKGLTSGLDPEIYL
;
A
#
# COMPACT_ATOMS: atom_id res chain seq x y z
N LEU A 1 19.37 -7.58 -20.89
CA LEU A 1 18.56 -8.32 -21.89
C LEU A 1 19.20 -9.65 -22.23
N TYR A 2 18.37 -10.67 -22.44
CA TYR A 2 18.78 -11.98 -22.96
C TYR A 2 17.95 -12.33 -24.18
N MET A 3 18.52 -13.10 -25.09
CA MET A 3 17.82 -13.57 -26.30
C MET A 3 18.11 -15.06 -26.51
N SER A 4 17.06 -15.82 -26.72
CA SER A 4 17.10 -17.20 -27.22
C SER A 4 16.76 -17.23 -28.72
N ARG A 5 17.25 -18.23 -29.44
CA ARG A 5 16.93 -18.54 -30.84
C ARG A 5 16.47 -19.99 -31.05
N ASP A 6 16.38 -20.73 -29.98
CA ASP A 6 16.08 -22.18 -29.95
C ASP A 6 14.93 -22.51 -28.98
N GLY A 7 13.98 -21.58 -28.84
CA GLY A 7 12.78 -21.79 -28.02
C GLY A 7 12.98 -21.66 -26.51
N GLY A 8 14.15 -21.19 -26.08
CA GLY A 8 14.49 -21.03 -24.67
C GLY A 8 15.52 -22.02 -24.13
N ASP A 9 16.00 -22.95 -24.98
CA ASP A 9 17.00 -23.95 -24.58
C ASP A 9 18.36 -23.29 -24.26
N THR A 10 18.74 -22.26 -25.02
CA THR A 10 19.93 -21.46 -24.74
C THR A 10 19.63 -19.96 -24.74
N TRP A 11 20.36 -19.21 -23.91
CA TRP A 11 20.20 -17.78 -23.76
C TRP A 11 21.52 -17.04 -23.92
N LYS A 12 21.50 -16.00 -24.72
CA LYS A 12 22.63 -15.10 -24.91
C LYS A 12 22.34 -13.74 -24.32
N LYS A 13 23.21 -13.26 -23.42
CA LYS A 13 23.17 -11.88 -22.91
C LYS A 13 23.47 -10.90 -24.05
N LEU A 14 22.66 -9.86 -24.16
CA LEU A 14 22.86 -8.76 -25.10
C LEU A 14 23.57 -7.62 -24.36
N GLU A 15 24.79 -7.31 -24.76
CA GLU A 15 25.61 -6.26 -24.16
C GLU A 15 26.18 -5.35 -25.25
N GLY A 16 26.41 -4.09 -24.92
CA GLY A 16 26.89 -3.08 -25.87
C GLY A 16 25.92 -2.85 -27.03
N LYS A 17 26.44 -2.62 -28.22
CA LYS A 17 25.66 -2.47 -29.46
C LYS A 17 24.59 -1.37 -29.38
N GLY A 18 24.82 -0.32 -28.59
CA GLY A 18 23.92 0.80 -28.38
C GLY A 18 23.00 0.68 -27.18
N LEU A 19 23.08 -0.39 -26.39
CA LEU A 19 22.43 -0.50 -25.10
C LEU A 19 23.20 0.30 -24.02
N PRO A 20 22.55 0.79 -22.95
CA PRO A 20 23.22 1.59 -21.93
C PRO A 20 24.23 0.74 -21.14
N ALA A 21 25.28 1.40 -20.65
CA ALA A 21 26.22 0.81 -19.72
C ALA A 21 25.73 0.94 -18.27
N GLY A 22 26.44 0.32 -17.33
CA GLY A 22 26.20 0.46 -15.90
C GLY A 22 25.08 -0.43 -15.37
N ILE A 23 24.47 -0.02 -14.26
CA ILE A 23 23.42 -0.75 -13.57
C ILE A 23 22.08 -0.52 -14.30
N TRP A 24 21.32 -1.59 -14.44
CA TRP A 24 19.95 -1.54 -14.93
C TRP A 24 18.99 -1.98 -13.82
N GLY A 25 17.92 -1.24 -13.70
CA GLY A 25 16.74 -1.64 -12.93
C GLY A 25 15.73 -2.41 -13.80
N LYS A 26 14.47 -2.04 -13.72
CA LYS A 26 13.41 -2.73 -14.46
C LYS A 26 13.48 -2.48 -15.96
N VAL A 27 13.18 -3.53 -16.74
CA VAL A 27 13.22 -3.49 -18.19
C VAL A 27 11.95 -4.09 -18.78
N GLY A 28 11.24 -3.31 -19.60
CA GLY A 28 10.16 -3.78 -20.45
C GLY A 28 10.66 -4.07 -21.87
N VAL A 29 10.29 -5.21 -22.46
CA VAL A 29 10.68 -5.59 -23.82
C VAL A 29 9.46 -6.05 -24.60
N ARG A 30 9.35 -5.60 -25.86
CA ARG A 30 8.33 -6.09 -26.80
C ARG A 30 8.90 -6.21 -28.22
N VAL A 31 8.56 -7.30 -28.87
CA VAL A 31 8.78 -7.49 -30.32
C VAL A 31 7.52 -7.06 -31.05
N ALA A 32 7.65 -6.27 -32.11
CA ALA A 32 6.51 -5.89 -32.93
C ALA A 32 6.03 -7.11 -33.73
N VAL A 33 4.75 -7.46 -33.59
CA VAL A 33 4.15 -8.62 -34.31
C VAL A 33 4.15 -8.40 -35.80
N SER A 34 3.83 -7.17 -36.24
CA SER A 34 3.79 -6.78 -37.68
C SER A 34 5.17 -6.70 -38.34
N ASP A 35 6.23 -6.56 -37.57
CA ASP A 35 7.64 -6.54 -38.00
C ASP A 35 8.54 -7.17 -36.92
N PRO A 36 8.77 -8.48 -36.94
CA PRO A 36 9.59 -9.15 -35.93
C PRO A 36 11.06 -8.72 -35.88
N THR A 37 11.55 -7.94 -36.84
CA THR A 37 12.87 -7.33 -36.78
C THR A 37 12.91 -6.09 -35.89
N ARG A 38 11.73 -5.48 -35.66
CA ARG A 38 11.53 -4.34 -34.76
C ARG A 38 11.33 -4.81 -33.32
N VAL A 39 12.24 -4.40 -32.44
CA VAL A 39 12.18 -4.69 -31.00
C VAL A 39 12.31 -3.39 -30.23
N TYR A 40 11.46 -3.21 -29.24
CA TYR A 40 11.53 -2.11 -28.29
C TYR A 40 11.98 -2.60 -26.92
N ALA A 41 12.82 -1.82 -26.26
CA ALA A 41 13.19 -2.02 -24.86
C ALA A 41 13.13 -0.70 -24.10
N LEU A 42 12.27 -0.65 -23.09
CA LEU A 42 12.21 0.44 -22.14
C LEU A 42 13.10 0.08 -20.96
N ILE A 43 14.18 0.83 -20.76
CA ILE A 43 15.25 0.46 -19.83
C ILE A 43 15.39 1.53 -18.75
N GLU A 44 15.26 1.13 -17.51
CA GLU A 44 15.67 1.93 -16.37
C GLU A 44 17.19 1.80 -16.20
N ALA A 45 17.89 2.88 -16.41
CA ALA A 45 19.32 3.05 -16.21
C ALA A 45 19.65 4.53 -16.12
N GLU A 46 20.85 4.90 -15.71
CA GLU A 46 21.32 6.29 -15.72
C GLU A 46 21.12 6.90 -17.10
N GLU A 47 21.69 6.25 -18.14
CA GLU A 47 21.49 6.58 -19.55
C GLU A 47 20.30 5.79 -20.16
N GLY A 48 19.24 5.60 -19.35
CA GLY A 48 18.07 4.83 -19.75
C GLY A 48 17.14 5.57 -20.72
N GLY A 49 16.08 4.89 -21.15
CA GLY A 49 15.09 5.40 -22.11
C GLY A 49 14.43 4.30 -22.91
N LEU A 50 13.78 4.72 -24.00
CA LEU A 50 13.27 3.81 -25.01
C LEU A 50 14.36 3.49 -26.04
N PHE A 51 14.76 2.25 -26.10
CA PHE A 51 15.68 1.71 -27.08
C PHE A 51 14.91 0.95 -28.15
N ARG A 52 15.34 1.09 -29.42
CA ARG A 52 14.76 0.39 -30.55
C ARG A 52 15.85 -0.33 -31.33
N SER A 53 15.53 -1.54 -31.74
CA SER A 53 16.29 -2.31 -32.71
C SER A 53 15.42 -2.56 -33.94
N ASP A 54 15.97 -2.34 -35.13
CA ASP A 54 15.32 -2.61 -36.43
C ASP A 54 15.97 -3.83 -37.14
N ASN A 55 16.68 -4.67 -36.38
CA ASN A 55 17.42 -5.83 -36.92
C ASN A 55 17.41 -7.04 -35.97
N GLY A 56 16.31 -7.24 -35.27
CA GLY A 56 16.12 -8.38 -34.37
C GLY A 56 17.09 -8.42 -33.19
N GLY A 57 17.31 -7.25 -32.57
CA GLY A 57 18.16 -7.13 -31.36
C GLY A 57 19.66 -7.12 -31.62
N LYS A 58 20.12 -7.06 -32.87
CA LYS A 58 21.57 -7.06 -33.21
C LYS A 58 22.24 -5.71 -32.94
N LYS A 59 21.51 -4.61 -33.10
CA LYS A 59 21.95 -3.23 -32.81
C LYS A 59 20.79 -2.45 -32.24
N TRP A 60 21.07 -1.56 -31.30
CA TRP A 60 20.11 -0.75 -30.58
C TRP A 60 20.40 0.74 -30.72
N THR A 61 19.37 1.54 -30.73
CA THR A 61 19.47 3.00 -30.70
C THR A 61 18.52 3.52 -29.65
N ARG A 62 19.00 4.42 -28.76
CA ARG A 62 18.14 5.14 -27.83
C ARG A 62 17.33 6.15 -28.63
N ILE A 63 16.04 5.89 -28.81
CA ILE A 63 15.13 6.73 -29.59
C ILE A 63 14.57 7.87 -28.76
N ASN A 64 14.34 7.61 -27.46
CA ASN A 64 13.71 8.60 -26.57
C ASN A 64 14.28 8.46 -25.15
N SER A 65 14.65 9.59 -24.54
CA SER A 65 15.18 9.65 -23.18
C SER A 65 14.21 10.24 -22.16
N SER A 66 12.97 10.53 -22.57
CA SER A 66 11.96 11.16 -21.71
C SER A 66 11.74 10.33 -20.44
N ARG A 67 11.76 11.01 -19.29
CA ARG A 67 11.35 10.39 -18.02
C ARG A 67 9.85 10.12 -17.96
N GLY A 68 9.04 10.81 -18.74
CA GLY A 68 7.58 10.63 -18.77
C GLY A 68 7.13 9.21 -19.12
N ILE A 69 7.92 8.46 -19.92
CA ILE A 69 7.62 7.07 -20.28
C ILE A 69 8.26 6.04 -19.33
N ARG A 70 8.92 6.46 -18.26
CA ARG A 70 9.58 5.61 -17.26
C ARG A 70 9.55 6.23 -15.87
N GLN A 71 8.40 6.83 -15.54
CA GLN A 71 8.10 7.29 -14.18
C GLN A 71 7.98 6.07 -13.25
N ARG A 72 8.39 6.22 -11.99
CA ARG A 72 8.34 5.14 -11.00
C ARG A 72 8.77 3.82 -11.65
N ALA A 73 10.00 3.79 -12.16
CA ALA A 73 10.42 2.83 -13.18
C ALA A 73 10.24 1.37 -12.76
N TRP A 74 10.52 1.01 -11.53
CA TRP A 74 10.33 -0.36 -11.04
C TRP A 74 8.83 -0.74 -10.91
N TYR A 75 7.95 0.25 -10.90
CA TYR A 75 6.50 0.06 -10.79
C TYR A 75 5.84 -0.12 -12.17
N TYR A 76 6.12 0.77 -13.12
CA TYR A 76 5.43 0.78 -14.41
C TYR A 76 6.21 0.18 -15.58
N THR A 77 7.46 0.37 -15.76
CA THR A 77 8.33 0.04 -16.92
C THR A 77 7.80 -1.07 -17.86
N THR A 78 6.67 -0.83 -18.50
CA THR A 78 6.03 -1.73 -19.47
C THR A 78 5.65 -0.95 -20.72
N LEU A 79 5.45 -1.69 -21.83
CA LEU A 79 5.02 -1.11 -23.11
C LEU A 79 4.23 -2.14 -23.91
N THR A 80 3.34 -1.67 -24.80
CA THR A 80 2.59 -2.51 -25.71
C THR A 80 2.69 -1.95 -27.12
N VAL A 81 3.18 -2.76 -28.06
CA VAL A 81 3.25 -2.40 -29.49
C VAL A 81 1.94 -2.80 -30.15
N ASP A 82 1.42 -1.92 -31.00
CA ASP A 82 0.24 -2.22 -31.82
C ASP A 82 0.55 -3.45 -32.72
N PRO A 83 -0.32 -4.47 -32.74
CA PRO A 83 -0.04 -5.72 -33.45
C PRO A 83 0.02 -5.58 -34.98
N VAL A 84 -0.55 -4.51 -35.57
CA VAL A 84 -0.54 -4.28 -37.01
C VAL A 84 0.33 -3.11 -37.43
N ASN A 85 0.75 -2.26 -36.52
CA ASN A 85 1.59 -1.09 -36.79
C ASN A 85 2.74 -0.95 -35.80
N ALA A 86 3.94 -1.35 -36.23
CA ALA A 86 5.15 -1.32 -35.39
C ALA A 86 5.57 0.11 -34.94
N GLU A 87 5.05 1.17 -35.55
CA GLU A 87 5.35 2.56 -35.16
C GLU A 87 4.49 3.03 -33.97
N VAL A 88 3.39 2.32 -33.65
CA VAL A 88 2.48 2.68 -32.56
C VAL A 88 2.83 1.88 -31.32
N VAL A 89 3.23 2.60 -30.26
CA VAL A 89 3.55 1.99 -28.96
C VAL A 89 2.86 2.74 -27.84
N TRP A 90 2.27 1.99 -26.93
CA TRP A 90 1.60 2.48 -25.72
C TRP A 90 2.48 2.24 -24.51
N PHE A 91 2.54 3.23 -23.62
CA PHE A 91 3.30 3.21 -22.38
C PHE A 91 2.33 3.45 -21.22
N PRO A 92 1.86 2.39 -20.53
CA PRO A 92 1.14 2.51 -19.27
C PRO A 92 2.07 3.11 -18.20
N GLN A 93 1.64 4.22 -17.64
CA GLN A 93 2.35 4.97 -16.60
C GLN A 93 1.32 5.55 -15.63
N VAL A 94 1.69 6.48 -14.75
CA VAL A 94 0.73 7.29 -13.96
C VAL A 94 -0.35 7.86 -14.89
N GLY A 95 0.03 8.41 -16.03
CA GLY A 95 -0.84 8.73 -17.16
C GLY A 95 -0.57 7.81 -18.35
N MET A 96 -1.57 7.59 -19.19
CA MET A 96 -1.38 6.86 -20.45
C MET A 96 -0.60 7.70 -21.46
N ILE A 97 0.45 7.14 -22.03
CA ILE A 97 1.31 7.78 -23.04
C ILE A 97 1.36 6.88 -24.28
N LYS A 98 1.44 7.50 -25.46
CA LYS A 98 1.65 6.77 -26.71
C LYS A 98 2.59 7.48 -27.68
N THR A 99 3.18 6.71 -28.58
CA THR A 99 3.88 7.18 -29.78
C THR A 99 3.19 6.63 -31.03
N ILE A 100 3.37 7.31 -32.16
CA ILE A 100 2.90 6.88 -33.49
C ILE A 100 4.01 6.95 -34.54
N ASP A 101 5.23 7.19 -34.13
CA ASP A 101 6.43 7.39 -34.97
C ASP A 101 7.62 6.57 -34.45
N GLY A 102 7.34 5.39 -33.90
CA GLY A 102 8.35 4.44 -33.43
C GLY A 102 9.14 4.92 -32.23
N GLY A 103 8.57 5.80 -31.42
CA GLY A 103 9.17 6.28 -30.17
C GLY A 103 9.92 7.62 -30.31
N THR A 104 10.01 8.21 -31.49
CA THR A 104 10.70 9.48 -31.69
C THR A 104 10.05 10.61 -30.92
N SER A 105 8.72 10.70 -30.97
CA SER A 105 7.92 11.57 -30.13
C SER A 105 6.92 10.78 -29.29
N VAL A 106 6.57 11.31 -28.13
CA VAL A 106 5.57 10.72 -27.23
C VAL A 106 4.56 11.79 -26.82
N ARG A 107 3.31 11.37 -26.61
CA ARG A 107 2.23 12.26 -26.20
C ARG A 107 1.30 11.56 -25.21
N SER A 108 0.66 12.35 -24.38
CA SER A 108 -0.41 11.86 -23.53
C SER A 108 -1.54 11.27 -24.37
N ALA A 109 -2.13 10.21 -23.88
CA ALA A 109 -3.29 9.55 -24.46
C ALA A 109 -4.35 9.36 -23.37
N LYS A 110 -5.60 9.16 -23.81
CA LYS A 110 -6.67 8.77 -22.90
C LYS A 110 -6.51 7.29 -22.56
N GLY A 111 -6.91 6.88 -21.35
CA GLY A 111 -6.88 5.49 -20.90
C GLY A 111 -8.11 5.09 -20.08
N GLY A 112 -8.96 6.06 -19.73
CA GLY A 112 -10.19 5.81 -18.98
C GLY A 112 -10.00 5.60 -17.48
N GLY A 113 -8.80 5.83 -16.94
CA GLY A 113 -8.45 5.67 -15.53
C GLY A 113 -7.19 6.46 -15.17
N TRP A 114 -6.44 5.98 -14.21
CA TRP A 114 -5.14 6.48 -13.75
C TRP A 114 -4.29 5.31 -13.27
N ASP A 115 -2.97 5.50 -13.14
CA ASP A 115 -2.02 4.47 -12.74
C ASP A 115 -2.20 3.18 -13.52
N TYR A 116 -1.75 3.25 -14.79
CA TYR A 116 -1.98 2.17 -15.75
C TYR A 116 -0.90 1.11 -15.67
N HIS A 117 -1.29 -0.16 -15.71
CA HIS A 117 -0.39 -1.30 -15.60
C HIS A 117 -0.25 -2.11 -16.89
N GLU A 118 -1.32 -2.27 -17.65
CA GLU A 118 -1.29 -3.10 -18.85
C GLU A 118 -2.26 -2.57 -19.91
N VAL A 119 -1.85 -2.67 -21.18
CA VAL A 119 -2.69 -2.41 -22.35
C VAL A 119 -2.69 -3.65 -23.23
N ARG A 120 -3.86 -4.11 -23.61
CA ARG A 120 -4.02 -5.17 -24.62
C ARG A 120 -4.79 -4.63 -25.81
N ILE A 121 -4.27 -4.91 -27.01
CA ILE A 121 -4.85 -4.52 -28.29
C ILE A 121 -5.22 -5.81 -29.03
N ASP A 122 -6.46 -5.88 -29.50
CA ASP A 122 -6.95 -7.02 -30.25
C ASP A 122 -6.23 -7.11 -31.61
N PRO A 123 -5.53 -8.22 -31.90
CA PRO A 123 -4.77 -8.34 -33.13
C PRO A 123 -5.65 -8.43 -34.39
N GLU A 124 -6.91 -8.86 -34.25
CA GLU A 124 -7.87 -8.93 -35.35
C GLU A 124 -8.61 -7.61 -35.60
N ASN A 125 -8.68 -6.77 -34.56
CA ASN A 125 -9.32 -5.46 -34.64
C ASN A 125 -8.70 -4.48 -33.62
N THR A 126 -7.67 -3.75 -34.03
CA THR A 126 -6.91 -2.83 -33.16
C THR A 126 -7.73 -1.66 -32.59
N LYS A 127 -8.98 -1.48 -33.06
CA LYS A 127 -9.91 -0.55 -32.41
C LYS A 127 -10.41 -1.08 -31.07
N ARG A 128 -10.39 -2.41 -30.85
CA ARG A 128 -10.75 -3.02 -29.58
C ARG A 128 -9.54 -3.08 -28.67
N MET A 129 -9.65 -2.45 -27.52
CA MET A 129 -8.57 -2.38 -26.55
C MET A 129 -9.13 -2.58 -25.14
N ILE A 130 -8.32 -3.15 -24.28
CA ILE A 130 -8.58 -3.25 -22.84
C ILE A 130 -7.37 -2.72 -22.07
N VAL A 131 -7.63 -2.01 -21.00
CA VAL A 131 -6.62 -1.45 -20.11
C VAL A 131 -6.93 -1.84 -18.67
N GLY A 132 -5.90 -2.30 -17.95
CA GLY A 132 -5.90 -2.44 -16.49
C GLY A 132 -5.21 -1.25 -15.84
N SER A 133 -5.83 -0.73 -14.79
CA SER A 133 -5.35 0.43 -14.02
C SER A 133 -5.84 0.36 -12.58
N ASP A 134 -5.33 1.24 -11.70
CA ASP A 134 -5.82 1.35 -10.32
C ASP A 134 -7.30 1.76 -10.25
N ALA A 135 -7.81 2.41 -11.31
CA ALA A 135 -9.24 2.68 -11.47
C ALA A 135 -10.08 1.46 -11.91
N GLY A 136 -9.45 0.28 -12.07
CA GLY A 136 -10.07 -0.94 -12.58
C GLY A 136 -9.85 -1.13 -14.09
N VAL A 137 -10.82 -1.75 -14.76
CA VAL A 137 -10.74 -2.10 -16.19
C VAL A 137 -11.43 -1.06 -17.06
N SER A 138 -10.81 -0.68 -18.17
CA SER A 138 -11.40 0.19 -19.19
C SER A 138 -11.36 -0.46 -20.57
N LEU A 139 -12.41 -0.28 -21.36
CA LEU A 139 -12.59 -0.83 -22.69
C LEU A 139 -12.69 0.31 -23.71
N SER A 140 -12.01 0.16 -24.84
CA SER A 140 -12.17 1.01 -26.02
C SER A 140 -12.58 0.19 -27.22
N MET A 141 -13.42 0.79 -28.09
CA MET A 141 -13.88 0.21 -29.36
C MET A 141 -13.50 1.07 -30.56
N ASP A 142 -12.69 2.12 -30.33
CA ASP A 142 -12.31 3.11 -31.34
C ASP A 142 -10.79 3.41 -31.40
N GLY A 143 -9.96 2.48 -30.89
CA GLY A 143 -8.50 2.62 -30.90
C GLY A 143 -7.96 3.55 -29.81
N GLY A 144 -8.69 3.67 -28.71
CA GLY A 144 -8.27 4.45 -27.54
C GLY A 144 -8.68 5.93 -27.58
N GLU A 145 -9.57 6.32 -28.50
CA GLU A 145 -10.10 7.69 -28.53
C GLU A 145 -11.14 7.93 -27.43
N THR A 146 -11.99 6.91 -27.19
CA THR A 146 -12.93 6.90 -26.06
C THR A 146 -12.82 5.60 -25.26
N TRP A 147 -13.15 5.70 -23.97
CA TRP A 147 -13.06 4.59 -23.03
C TRP A 147 -14.33 4.46 -22.20
N ARG A 148 -14.77 3.22 -22.01
CA ARG A 148 -15.85 2.85 -21.11
C ARG A 148 -15.27 2.06 -19.94
N ARG A 149 -15.51 2.52 -18.73
CA ARG A 149 -15.20 1.81 -17.49
C ARG A 149 -16.47 1.13 -16.98
N PRO A 150 -16.54 -0.21 -16.96
CA PRO A 150 -17.63 -0.93 -16.33
C PRO A 150 -17.66 -0.60 -14.82
N ALA A 151 -18.84 -0.42 -14.26
CA ALA A 151 -19.01 -0.36 -12.82
C ALA A 151 -18.92 -1.78 -12.26
N ILE A 152 -17.77 -2.15 -11.74
CA ILE A 152 -17.57 -3.44 -11.09
C ILE A 152 -17.63 -3.19 -9.59
N PRO A 153 -18.54 -3.85 -8.84
CA PRO A 153 -18.69 -3.63 -7.39
C PRO A 153 -17.63 -4.41 -6.60
N ILE A 154 -16.37 -4.06 -6.83
CA ILE A 154 -15.21 -4.64 -6.16
C ILE A 154 -14.41 -3.51 -5.53
N SER A 155 -14.02 -3.70 -4.27
CA SER A 155 -13.10 -2.81 -3.57
C SER A 155 -12.33 -3.60 -2.52
N GLN A 156 -11.16 -3.10 -2.16
CA GLN A 156 -10.32 -3.69 -1.13
C GLN A 156 -10.39 -2.81 0.13
N PHE A 157 -10.83 -3.41 1.24
CA PHE A 157 -10.74 -2.77 2.56
C PHE A 157 -9.39 -3.11 3.21
N TYR A 158 -8.80 -2.12 3.89
CA TYR A 158 -7.60 -2.34 4.70
C TYR A 158 -7.96 -2.82 6.10
N HIS A 159 -8.74 -2.04 6.82
CA HIS A 159 -9.23 -2.37 8.16
C HIS A 159 -10.72 -2.14 8.23
N LEU A 160 -11.40 -2.97 9.03
CA LEU A 160 -12.83 -2.88 9.24
C LEU A 160 -13.12 -2.60 10.71
N SER A 161 -14.04 -1.68 10.96
CA SER A 161 -14.64 -1.47 12.26
C SER A 161 -16.15 -1.38 12.15
N VAL A 162 -16.82 -1.48 13.28
CA VAL A 162 -18.28 -1.41 13.34
C VAL A 162 -18.73 -0.35 14.34
N VAL A 163 -19.77 0.38 13.95
CA VAL A 163 -20.45 1.35 14.81
C VAL A 163 -21.58 0.67 15.56
N THR A 164 -21.64 0.84 16.86
CA THR A 164 -22.71 0.30 17.72
C THR A 164 -24.00 1.09 17.56
N SER A 165 -24.69 0.92 16.42
CA SER A 165 -26.01 1.48 16.12
C SER A 165 -26.96 0.37 15.68
N THR A 166 -28.25 0.67 15.46
CA THR A 166 -29.20 -0.31 14.93
C THR A 166 -29.93 0.29 13.72
N PRO A 167 -29.71 -0.23 12.49
CA PRO A 167 -28.69 -1.24 12.13
C PRO A 167 -27.28 -0.72 12.39
N TYR A 168 -26.34 -1.63 12.67
CA TYR A 168 -24.94 -1.22 12.80
C TYR A 168 -24.37 -0.78 11.44
N ARG A 169 -23.33 0.03 11.47
CA ARG A 169 -22.62 0.43 10.26
C ARG A 169 -21.24 -0.20 10.23
N VAL A 170 -20.78 -0.50 9.04
CA VAL A 170 -19.40 -0.93 8.76
C VAL A 170 -18.62 0.29 8.30
N LEU A 171 -17.42 0.47 8.87
CA LEU A 171 -16.45 1.49 8.50
C LEU A 171 -15.23 0.82 7.91
N GLY A 172 -14.58 1.47 6.98
CA GLY A 172 -13.28 1.03 6.47
C GLY A 172 -12.74 1.90 5.34
N SER A 173 -11.43 2.02 5.28
CA SER A 173 -10.72 2.66 4.19
C SER A 173 -10.60 1.70 3.00
N LEU A 174 -10.78 2.25 1.82
CA LEU A 174 -10.79 1.54 0.55
C LEU A 174 -9.56 1.93 -0.28
N GLN A 175 -8.83 0.93 -0.74
CA GLN A 175 -7.76 1.15 -1.70
C GLN A 175 -8.24 1.97 -2.89
N TYR A 176 -7.61 3.10 -3.20
CA TYR A 176 -7.90 4.05 -4.28
C TYR A 176 -9.25 4.79 -4.21
N PHE A 177 -10.19 4.34 -3.40
CA PHE A 177 -11.54 4.91 -3.34
C PHE A 177 -11.84 5.68 -2.06
N GLY A 178 -10.82 5.84 -1.20
CA GLY A 178 -10.91 6.57 0.05
C GLY A 178 -11.60 5.76 1.15
N TRP A 179 -12.55 6.33 1.83
CA TRP A 179 -13.13 5.89 3.08
C TRP A 179 -14.64 5.73 2.98
N SER A 180 -15.18 4.79 3.71
CA SER A 180 -16.59 4.50 3.55
C SER A 180 -17.25 4.02 4.83
N SER A 181 -18.45 4.54 5.08
CA SER A 181 -19.38 4.06 6.09
C SER A 181 -20.66 3.58 5.42
N GLY A 182 -21.01 2.32 5.61
CA GLY A 182 -22.23 1.73 5.05
C GLY A 182 -23.03 0.96 6.08
N PRO A 183 -24.38 0.87 5.92
CA PRO A 183 -25.23 0.16 6.85
C PRO A 183 -25.10 -1.35 6.67
N SER A 184 -25.30 -2.11 7.76
CA SER A 184 -25.33 -3.58 7.73
C SER A 184 -26.65 -4.15 7.22
N ASN A 185 -27.69 -3.32 7.11
CA ASN A 185 -29.02 -3.70 6.64
C ASN A 185 -29.73 -2.51 5.99
N SER A 186 -30.71 -2.80 5.14
CA SER A 186 -31.51 -1.80 4.45
C SER A 186 -32.99 -2.19 4.46
N LEU A 187 -33.87 -1.18 4.55
CA LEU A 187 -35.33 -1.36 4.38
C LEU A 187 -35.74 -1.32 2.89
N HIS A 188 -34.81 -1.05 1.97
CA HIS A 188 -35.08 -1.09 0.54
C HIS A 188 -35.23 -2.53 0.04
N GLY A 189 -36.25 -2.80 -0.75
CA GLY A 189 -36.52 -4.12 -1.32
C GLY A 189 -35.39 -4.66 -2.23
N GLY A 190 -34.50 -3.79 -2.69
CA GLY A 190 -33.32 -4.14 -3.49
C GLY A 190 -32.02 -4.35 -2.68
N GLY A 191 -32.07 -4.20 -1.36
CA GLY A 191 -30.92 -4.34 -0.47
C GLY A 191 -30.15 -3.03 -0.24
N ILE A 192 -28.83 -3.14 0.00
CA ILE A 192 -27.94 -2.00 0.23
C ILE A 192 -27.39 -1.50 -1.12
N PHE A 193 -27.56 -0.22 -1.39
CA PHE A 193 -27.10 0.44 -2.60
C PHE A 193 -25.83 1.25 -2.34
N ALA A 194 -25.11 1.62 -3.41
CA ALA A 194 -23.94 2.49 -3.32
C ALA A 194 -24.28 3.87 -2.68
N SER A 195 -25.50 4.35 -2.86
CA SER A 195 -26.00 5.58 -2.22
C SER A 195 -26.17 5.51 -0.70
N ASP A 196 -26.15 4.30 -0.13
CA ASP A 196 -26.24 4.09 1.32
C ASP A 196 -24.88 4.23 2.00
N TRP A 197 -23.82 4.28 1.22
CA TRP A 197 -22.46 4.49 1.64
C TRP A 197 -22.09 5.98 1.55
N HIS A 198 -21.37 6.48 2.53
CA HIS A 198 -20.90 7.86 2.54
C HIS A 198 -19.50 7.96 3.14
N SER A 199 -18.80 9.03 2.77
CA SER A 199 -17.47 9.36 3.28
C SER A 199 -17.51 9.79 4.74
N VAL A 200 -16.49 9.40 5.51
CA VAL A 200 -16.32 9.75 6.93
C VAL A 200 -14.95 10.36 7.26
N GLY A 201 -14.31 10.97 6.27
CA GLY A 201 -12.97 11.55 6.42
C GLY A 201 -11.84 10.51 6.20
N GLY A 202 -10.61 10.87 6.48
CA GLY A 202 -9.42 10.04 6.23
C GLY A 202 -9.00 10.00 4.77
N GLY A 203 -8.44 8.89 4.34
CA GLY A 203 -7.98 8.66 2.98
C GLY A 203 -7.85 7.18 2.66
N GLU A 204 -6.98 6.85 1.73
CA GLU A 204 -6.57 5.50 1.42
C GLU A 204 -5.80 4.89 2.61
N ALA A 205 -5.98 3.61 2.89
CA ALA A 205 -5.16 2.82 3.79
C ALA A 205 -5.10 3.28 5.25
N GLY A 206 -6.19 3.70 5.85
CA GLY A 206 -6.24 4.08 7.26
C GLY A 206 -7.00 3.09 8.13
N HIS A 207 -6.88 3.27 9.44
CA HIS A 207 -7.85 2.78 10.40
C HIS A 207 -9.02 3.75 10.50
N GLU A 208 -10.23 3.24 10.65
CA GLU A 208 -11.42 4.02 10.91
C GLU A 208 -12.08 3.51 12.18
N VAL A 209 -12.21 4.38 13.16
CA VAL A 209 -12.80 4.03 14.45
C VAL A 209 -13.87 5.05 14.84
N ALA A 210 -15.07 4.56 15.13
CA ALA A 210 -16.16 5.42 15.61
C ALA A 210 -16.03 5.64 17.11
N ASP A 211 -16.34 6.85 17.55
CA ASP A 211 -16.49 7.18 18.97
C ASP A 211 -17.69 6.40 19.55
N PRO A 212 -17.49 5.52 20.53
CA PRO A 212 -18.58 4.71 21.08
C PRO A 212 -19.64 5.52 21.81
N SER A 213 -19.32 6.74 22.24
CA SER A 213 -20.26 7.66 22.91
C SER A 213 -21.05 8.54 21.93
N THR A 214 -20.46 8.81 20.77
CA THR A 214 -21.05 9.61 19.68
C THR A 214 -20.79 8.91 18.33
N PRO A 215 -21.61 7.90 17.97
CA PRO A 215 -21.36 7.04 16.81
C PRO A 215 -21.28 7.76 15.45
N ASP A 216 -21.75 8.99 15.36
CA ASP A 216 -21.61 9.85 14.18
C ASP A 216 -20.24 10.58 14.12
N THR A 217 -19.41 10.42 15.16
CA THR A 217 -18.03 10.90 15.16
C THR A 217 -17.09 9.77 14.80
N VAL A 218 -16.27 9.96 13.76
CA VAL A 218 -15.32 8.96 13.28
C VAL A 218 -13.93 9.55 13.21
N TRP A 219 -12.97 8.84 13.79
CA TRP A 219 -11.55 9.08 13.58
C TRP A 219 -11.12 8.24 12.39
N ALA A 220 -10.61 8.88 11.36
CA ALA A 220 -10.28 8.23 10.10
C ALA A 220 -8.86 8.58 9.67
N GLY A 221 -8.05 7.56 9.49
CA GLY A 221 -6.65 7.65 9.09
C GLY A 221 -6.45 7.69 7.58
N GLU A 222 -5.25 8.07 7.20
CA GLU A 222 -4.74 8.03 5.84
C GLU A 222 -3.23 7.71 5.92
N TYR A 223 -2.63 7.28 4.82
CA TYR A 223 -1.18 7.08 4.76
C TYR A 223 -0.40 8.34 5.20
N LEU A 224 0.88 8.18 5.53
CA LEU A 224 1.76 9.24 6.08
C LEU A 224 1.32 9.78 7.45
N GLY A 225 0.46 9.06 8.17
CA GLY A 225 0.01 9.47 9.50
C GLY A 225 -1.02 10.60 9.52
N TYR A 226 -1.61 10.92 8.37
CA TYR A 226 -2.73 11.83 8.36
C TYR A 226 -3.93 11.21 9.05
N ILE A 227 -4.62 12.02 9.84
CA ILE A 227 -5.82 11.62 10.55
C ILE A 227 -6.83 12.78 10.54
N SER A 228 -8.08 12.46 10.31
CA SER A 228 -9.18 13.39 10.39
C SER A 228 -10.21 12.94 11.43
N ARG A 229 -10.97 13.90 11.95
CA ARG A 229 -12.09 13.66 12.84
C ARG A 229 -13.37 14.11 12.18
N PHE A 230 -14.14 13.15 11.67
CA PHE A 230 -15.43 13.40 11.02
C PHE A 230 -16.52 13.68 12.06
N ASP A 231 -17.36 14.71 11.82
CA ASP A 231 -18.57 14.98 12.57
C ASP A 231 -19.78 14.82 11.64
N GLY A 232 -20.53 13.74 11.82
CA GLY A 232 -21.71 13.41 11.00
C GLY A 232 -22.86 14.42 11.09
N ARG A 233 -22.88 15.28 12.11
CA ARG A 233 -23.90 16.36 12.22
C ARG A 233 -23.62 17.51 11.28
N THR A 234 -22.34 17.78 10.99
CA THR A 234 -21.90 18.88 10.12
C THR A 234 -21.39 18.40 8.76
N GLY A 235 -21.04 17.11 8.64
CA GLY A 235 -20.40 16.53 7.48
C GLY A 235 -18.94 16.99 7.29
N GLN A 236 -18.33 17.62 8.29
CA GLN A 236 -16.96 18.10 8.23
C GLN A 236 -15.97 17.07 8.78
N ALA A 237 -14.78 17.02 8.20
CA ALA A 237 -13.69 16.14 8.61
C ALA A 237 -12.36 16.92 8.66
N PRO A 238 -12.16 17.81 9.64
CA PRO A 238 -10.90 18.52 9.78
C PRO A 238 -9.75 17.57 10.04
N HIS A 239 -8.58 17.89 9.50
CA HIS A 239 -7.33 17.21 9.84
C HIS A 239 -6.92 17.53 11.27
N VAL A 240 -6.57 16.49 12.03
CA VAL A 240 -6.20 16.56 13.45
C VAL A 240 -4.91 15.77 13.73
N GLY A 241 -3.98 15.76 12.77
CA GLY A 241 -2.75 14.96 12.81
C GLY A 241 -1.84 15.29 14.00
N ALA A 242 -1.16 14.25 14.51
CA ALA A 242 -0.25 14.37 15.63
C ALA A 242 1.00 15.20 15.32
N TYR A 243 1.48 15.13 14.07
CA TYR A 243 2.62 15.88 13.61
C TYR A 243 2.47 16.24 12.12
N PRO A 244 2.51 17.53 11.76
CA PRO A 244 2.26 17.95 10.39
C PRO A 244 3.55 17.88 9.55
N GLU A 245 3.96 16.70 9.13
CA GLU A 245 5.12 16.46 8.25
C GLU A 245 4.68 15.77 6.97
N TYR A 246 5.14 16.26 5.83
CA TYR A 246 4.86 15.65 4.54
C TYR A 246 5.97 14.67 4.16
N GLY A 247 5.72 13.38 4.34
CA GLY A 247 6.72 12.32 4.15
C GLY A 247 6.88 11.84 2.69
N SER A 248 5.98 12.21 1.76
CA SER A 248 6.10 11.77 0.37
C SER A 248 7.32 12.36 -0.31
N GLY A 249 8.10 11.51 -0.97
CA GLY A 249 9.36 11.88 -1.61
C GLY A 249 10.57 11.88 -0.68
N HIS A 250 10.42 11.46 0.58
CA HIS A 250 11.49 11.34 1.57
C HIS A 250 11.71 9.90 1.98
N GLY A 251 12.94 9.50 2.28
CA GLY A 251 13.23 8.27 2.99
C GLY A 251 12.74 8.33 4.43
N ALA A 252 12.45 7.20 5.04
CA ALA A 252 12.01 7.16 6.43
C ALA A 252 13.07 7.76 7.39
N GLU A 253 14.37 7.68 7.04
CA GLU A 253 15.49 8.25 7.79
C GLU A 253 15.46 9.78 7.89
N ASP A 254 14.79 10.46 6.96
CA ASP A 254 14.67 11.93 6.91
C ASP A 254 13.53 12.45 7.80
N LEU A 255 12.64 11.57 8.28
CA LEU A 255 11.43 11.94 8.98
C LEU A 255 11.63 11.92 10.50
N ARG A 256 11.02 12.87 11.18
CA ARG A 256 11.00 12.88 12.65
C ARG A 256 10.17 11.73 13.21
N TYR A 257 9.02 11.41 12.56
CA TYR A 257 8.14 10.32 12.93
C TYR A 257 7.82 9.48 11.71
N ARG A 258 7.98 8.18 11.84
CA ARG A 258 7.67 7.20 10.81
C ARG A 258 6.28 6.64 11.06
N PHE A 259 5.32 7.03 10.23
CA PHE A 259 3.97 6.46 10.26
C PHE A 259 3.86 5.34 9.23
N GLN A 260 3.34 4.21 9.67
CA GLN A 260 3.07 3.08 8.79
C GLN A 260 1.97 3.43 7.76
N TRP A 261 1.92 2.73 6.63
CA TRP A 261 0.87 2.90 5.61
C TRP A 261 -0.55 2.83 6.21
N THR A 262 -0.76 1.90 7.14
CA THR A 262 -1.98 1.72 7.91
C THR A 262 -1.75 2.07 9.38
N ALA A 263 -1.26 3.27 9.66
CA ALA A 263 -0.94 3.70 11.03
C ALA A 263 -2.11 3.47 12.00
N PRO A 264 -1.90 2.77 13.12
CA PRO A 264 -2.97 2.41 14.05
C PRO A 264 -3.65 3.62 14.69
N ILE A 265 -4.98 3.56 14.78
CA ILE A 265 -5.80 4.47 15.58
C ILE A 265 -6.60 3.61 16.56
N ALA A 266 -6.55 3.94 17.84
CA ALA A 266 -7.33 3.27 18.85
C ALA A 266 -8.01 4.27 19.80
N ILE A 267 -9.27 4.03 20.17
CA ILE A 267 -9.99 4.79 21.20
C ILE A 267 -9.91 4.01 22.50
N SER A 268 -9.59 4.70 23.60
CA SER A 268 -9.54 4.08 24.92
C SER A 268 -10.92 3.49 25.31
N PRO A 269 -10.98 2.24 25.76
CA PRO A 269 -12.23 1.65 26.25
C PRO A 269 -12.70 2.26 27.57
N HIS A 270 -11.89 3.07 28.24
CA HIS A 270 -12.19 3.69 29.54
C HIS A 270 -12.70 5.13 29.41
N ASP A 271 -12.21 5.86 28.40
CA ASP A 271 -12.60 7.25 28.13
C ASP A 271 -12.55 7.51 26.61
N PRO A 272 -13.69 7.71 25.95
CA PRO A 272 -13.74 7.92 24.50
C PRO A 272 -13.08 9.23 24.02
N LYS A 273 -12.75 10.15 24.94
CA LYS A 273 -11.93 11.33 24.63
C LYS A 273 -10.44 11.01 24.47
N VAL A 274 -10.01 9.88 25.00
CA VAL A 274 -8.63 9.41 24.85
C VAL A 274 -8.50 8.64 23.56
N VAL A 275 -7.69 9.15 22.64
CA VAL A 275 -7.41 8.52 21.36
C VAL A 275 -5.90 8.38 21.19
N TYR A 276 -5.50 7.23 20.72
CA TYR A 276 -4.11 6.89 20.41
C TYR A 276 -3.90 6.86 18.90
N HIS A 277 -2.75 7.35 18.44
CA HIS A 277 -2.29 7.25 17.08
C HIS A 277 -0.80 6.90 17.07
N ALA A 278 -0.41 5.93 16.27
CA ALA A 278 0.92 5.36 16.33
C ALA A 278 1.78 5.66 15.12
N ALA A 279 3.00 6.10 15.38
CA ALA A 279 4.14 6.17 14.45
C ALA A 279 5.21 5.16 14.91
N ASN A 280 6.51 5.51 14.90
CA ASN A 280 7.53 4.82 15.69
C ASN A 280 7.40 5.10 17.21
N VAL A 281 6.65 6.14 17.55
CA VAL A 281 6.23 6.46 18.93
C VAL A 281 4.70 6.41 19.03
N LEU A 282 4.17 6.21 20.22
CA LEU A 282 2.73 6.26 20.47
C LEU A 282 2.31 7.66 20.89
N PHE A 283 1.38 8.25 20.15
CA PHE A 283 0.76 9.52 20.49
C PHE A 283 -0.60 9.32 21.18
N LYS A 284 -0.94 10.28 22.04
CA LYS A 284 -2.22 10.36 22.76
C LYS A 284 -2.80 11.76 22.65
N THR A 285 -4.09 11.87 22.38
CA THR A 285 -4.88 13.10 22.55
C THR A 285 -6.00 12.91 23.55
N THR A 286 -6.46 14.01 24.17
CA THR A 286 -7.61 14.05 25.09
C THR A 286 -8.54 15.25 24.80
N ASP A 287 -8.30 15.96 23.71
CA ASP A 287 -8.95 17.21 23.34
C ASP A 287 -9.41 17.22 21.85
N ASP A 288 -9.92 16.09 21.39
CA ASP A 288 -10.45 15.92 20.04
C ASP A 288 -9.37 16.12 18.94
N GLY A 289 -8.10 15.85 19.26
CA GLY A 289 -6.97 15.96 18.33
C GLY A 289 -6.44 17.39 18.14
N GLN A 290 -6.85 18.34 18.99
CA GLN A 290 -6.32 19.70 18.95
C GLN A 290 -4.84 19.73 19.42
N SER A 291 -4.48 18.81 20.32
CA SER A 291 -3.09 18.58 20.71
C SER A 291 -2.80 17.09 20.91
N TRP A 292 -1.54 16.72 20.72
CA TRP A 292 -1.05 15.36 20.88
C TRP A 292 0.20 15.33 21.74
N GLN A 293 0.30 14.33 22.58
CA GLN A 293 1.46 14.05 23.41
C GLN A 293 2.06 12.70 23.01
N ALA A 294 3.36 12.65 22.72
CA ALA A 294 4.09 11.40 22.64
C ALA A 294 4.19 10.79 24.06
N ILE A 295 3.67 9.58 24.22
CA ILE A 295 3.62 8.85 25.50
C ILE A 295 4.54 7.63 25.50
N SER A 296 5.39 7.49 24.49
CA SER A 296 6.44 6.47 24.43
C SER A 296 7.74 7.05 23.89
N PRO A 297 8.90 6.41 24.16
CA PRO A 297 10.06 6.54 23.30
C PRO A 297 9.79 5.89 21.92
N ASP A 298 10.79 5.85 21.04
CA ASP A 298 10.77 4.97 19.86
C ASP A 298 10.68 3.51 20.36
N LEU A 299 9.63 2.79 19.96
CA LEU A 299 9.38 1.41 20.36
C LEU A 299 9.87 0.39 19.34
N THR A 300 10.51 0.85 18.27
CA THR A 300 11.00 0.02 17.17
C THR A 300 12.47 -0.36 17.37
N ARG A 301 13.01 -1.18 16.48
CA ARG A 301 14.46 -1.46 16.45
C ARG A 301 15.27 -0.26 15.99
N ASP A 302 14.63 0.71 15.34
CA ASP A 302 15.23 1.92 14.77
C ASP A 302 16.48 1.63 13.91
N ASP A 303 16.40 0.58 13.09
CA ASP A 303 17.49 0.17 12.21
C ASP A 303 17.56 1.09 10.98
N VAL A 304 18.44 2.08 11.05
CA VAL A 304 18.65 3.06 9.97
C VAL A 304 18.97 2.41 8.62
N SER A 305 19.56 1.22 8.59
CA SER A 305 19.84 0.49 7.35
C SER A 305 18.57 0.07 6.60
N LYS A 306 17.41 0.08 7.25
CA LYS A 306 16.10 -0.27 6.71
C LYS A 306 15.18 0.95 6.52
N GLN A 307 15.67 2.14 6.78
CA GLN A 307 14.94 3.40 6.67
C GLN A 307 15.39 4.25 5.47
N GLN A 308 16.29 3.71 4.67
CA GLN A 308 16.90 4.42 3.55
C GLN A 308 15.89 4.71 2.44
N TRP A 309 16.28 5.59 1.55
CA TRP A 309 15.59 5.91 0.32
C TRP A 309 15.23 4.64 -0.48
N ALA A 310 13.94 4.46 -0.77
CA ALA A 310 13.43 3.32 -1.54
C ALA A 310 13.47 3.56 -3.04
N GLY A 311 13.38 2.48 -3.85
CA GLY A 311 13.35 2.50 -5.30
C GLY A 311 14.70 2.20 -5.97
N GLY A 312 15.74 2.02 -5.17
CA GLY A 312 17.09 1.64 -5.64
C GLY A 312 17.91 2.81 -6.17
N PRO A 313 19.13 2.52 -6.75
CA PRO A 313 20.14 3.54 -7.00
C PRO A 313 19.88 4.40 -8.24
N ILE A 314 18.88 4.06 -9.08
CA ILE A 314 18.61 4.76 -10.34
C ILE A 314 17.42 5.69 -10.22
N THR A 315 16.28 5.17 -9.75
CA THR A 315 15.03 5.92 -9.63
C THR A 315 14.45 5.72 -8.24
N GLY A 316 14.38 6.79 -7.46
CA GLY A 316 13.71 6.75 -6.16
C GLY A 316 12.20 6.62 -6.31
N ASP A 317 11.57 5.94 -5.35
CA ASP A 317 10.12 5.84 -5.24
C ASP A 317 9.72 5.77 -3.76
N ASN A 318 9.45 6.93 -3.18
CA ASN A 318 9.09 7.09 -1.77
C ASN A 318 7.72 7.74 -1.68
N THR A 319 6.70 6.94 -1.43
CA THR A 319 5.29 7.36 -1.37
C THR A 319 4.73 7.30 0.05
N GLY A 320 5.50 6.73 1.00
CA GLY A 320 5.09 6.49 2.39
C GLY A 320 4.67 5.05 2.66
N VAL A 321 4.45 4.23 1.63
CA VAL A 321 4.19 2.79 1.79
C VAL A 321 5.46 2.01 2.17
N GLU A 322 6.62 2.57 1.89
CA GLU A 322 7.94 1.98 2.10
C GLU A 322 8.45 2.15 3.53
N PHE A 323 7.73 2.87 4.39
CA PHE A 323 8.17 3.14 5.76
C PHE A 323 8.17 1.86 6.60
N TYR A 324 9.23 1.68 7.34
CA TYR A 324 9.50 0.54 8.22
C TYR A 324 10.06 1.02 9.56
N ASN A 325 10.14 0.15 10.56
CA ASN A 325 10.39 0.49 11.95
C ASN A 325 9.28 1.43 12.49
N THR A 326 8.05 0.93 12.44
CA THR A 326 6.84 1.62 12.90
C THR A 326 6.03 0.75 13.85
N ILE A 327 5.19 1.37 14.68
CA ILE A 327 4.20 0.63 15.45
C ILE A 327 3.06 0.23 14.50
N PHE A 328 2.72 -1.05 14.48
CA PHE A 328 1.72 -1.63 13.59
C PHE A 328 0.42 -2.04 14.30
N ALA A 329 0.50 -2.37 15.58
CA ALA A 329 -0.64 -2.76 16.40
C ALA A 329 -0.64 -2.07 17.76
N VAL A 330 -1.81 -1.60 18.22
CA VAL A 330 -2.00 -0.98 19.54
C VAL A 330 -3.28 -1.52 20.17
N ALA A 331 -3.21 -1.93 21.43
CA ALA A 331 -4.38 -2.36 22.21
C ALA A 331 -4.29 -1.90 23.65
N GLU A 332 -5.24 -1.09 24.13
CA GLU A 332 -5.40 -0.82 25.55
C GLU A 332 -6.30 -1.89 26.17
N SER A 333 -5.94 -2.35 27.36
CA SER A 333 -6.75 -3.32 28.13
C SER A 333 -8.13 -2.72 28.45
N PRO A 334 -9.23 -3.44 28.19
CA PRO A 334 -10.55 -2.96 28.63
C PRO A 334 -10.81 -3.10 30.13
N LEU A 335 -9.88 -3.73 30.86
CA LEU A 335 -10.01 -4.00 32.31
C LEU A 335 -9.13 -3.10 33.16
N GLU A 336 -7.99 -2.63 32.64
CA GLU A 336 -7.01 -1.83 33.39
C GLU A 336 -6.63 -0.61 32.54
N GLN A 337 -7.04 0.58 32.97
CA GLN A 337 -6.74 1.83 32.27
C GLN A 337 -5.23 2.11 32.27
N GLY A 338 -4.69 2.47 31.10
CA GLY A 338 -3.27 2.74 30.94
C GLY A 338 -2.39 1.49 30.80
N LEU A 339 -2.99 0.30 30.80
CA LEU A 339 -2.33 -0.93 30.37
C LEU A 339 -2.43 -1.02 28.84
N ILE A 340 -1.34 -0.68 28.13
CA ILE A 340 -1.32 -0.55 26.67
C ILE A 340 -0.24 -1.46 26.10
N TRP A 341 -0.63 -2.26 25.12
CA TRP A 341 0.24 -3.09 24.30
C TRP A 341 0.53 -2.39 22.98
N ALA A 342 1.77 -2.44 22.52
CA ALA A 342 2.19 -1.96 21.21
C ALA A 342 3.06 -3.02 20.53
N GLY A 343 2.74 -3.32 19.27
CA GLY A 343 3.49 -4.23 18.41
C GLY A 343 4.03 -3.49 17.20
N THR A 344 5.25 -3.84 16.77
CA THR A 344 5.93 -3.15 15.66
C THR A 344 6.00 -4.02 14.42
N ASP A 345 6.17 -3.38 13.26
CA ASP A 345 6.38 -4.08 11.98
C ASP A 345 7.76 -4.75 11.88
N ASP A 346 8.68 -4.44 12.79
CA ASP A 346 10.02 -5.02 12.91
C ASP A 346 10.16 -6.04 14.07
N GLY A 347 9.01 -6.52 14.60
CA GLY A 347 8.92 -7.72 15.41
C GLY A 347 9.03 -7.54 16.90
N LEU A 348 8.89 -6.34 17.45
CA LEU A 348 8.92 -6.10 18.89
C LEU A 348 7.51 -5.95 19.47
N VAL A 349 7.33 -6.44 20.70
CA VAL A 349 6.13 -6.23 21.51
C VAL A 349 6.51 -5.48 22.78
N HIS A 350 5.84 -4.37 23.02
CA HIS A 350 6.03 -3.53 24.19
C HIS A 350 4.77 -3.42 25.02
N LEU A 351 4.95 -3.20 26.32
CA LEU A 351 3.89 -3.02 27.29
C LEU A 351 4.18 -1.84 28.21
N THR A 352 3.18 -0.98 28.42
CA THR A 352 3.11 -0.06 29.54
C THR A 352 1.96 -0.43 30.47
N ARG A 353 2.09 -0.16 31.77
CA ARG A 353 1.05 -0.34 32.78
C ARG A 353 0.71 0.94 33.52
N ASP A 354 1.31 2.04 33.14
CA ASP A 354 1.23 3.35 33.76
C ASP A 354 0.88 4.48 32.81
N GLY A 355 0.18 4.12 31.70
CA GLY A 355 -0.31 5.08 30.72
C GLY A 355 0.79 5.70 29.85
N GLY A 356 1.93 5.02 29.73
CA GLY A 356 3.06 5.43 28.90
C GLY A 356 4.21 6.09 29.68
N ALA A 357 4.14 6.17 31.01
CA ALA A 357 5.25 6.71 31.80
C ALA A 357 6.49 5.81 31.78
N SER A 358 6.29 4.49 31.66
CA SER A 358 7.35 3.50 31.43
C SER A 358 6.91 2.42 30.46
N TRP A 359 7.86 1.88 29.69
CA TRP A 359 7.63 0.82 28.70
C TRP A 359 8.62 -0.32 28.92
N SER A 360 8.16 -1.54 28.74
CA SER A 360 8.97 -2.76 28.80
C SER A 360 8.81 -3.53 27.50
N GLU A 361 9.89 -4.01 26.92
CA GLU A 361 9.85 -4.99 25.86
C GLU A 361 9.44 -6.35 26.45
N VAL A 362 8.46 -6.98 25.81
CA VAL A 362 7.87 -8.25 26.22
C VAL A 362 7.65 -9.19 25.02
N THR A 363 8.48 -9.08 24.01
CA THR A 363 8.41 -9.87 22.77
C THR A 363 8.39 -11.38 23.08
N PRO A 364 7.46 -12.15 22.48
CA PRO A 364 7.40 -13.59 22.67
C PRO A 364 8.69 -14.30 22.24
N GLU A 365 9.23 -15.18 23.09
CA GLU A 365 10.32 -16.07 22.69
C GLU A 365 9.83 -17.00 21.56
N GLY A 366 10.59 -17.09 20.46
CA GLY A 366 10.23 -17.85 19.26
C GLY A 366 9.37 -17.08 18.25
N ALA A 367 9.09 -15.80 18.47
CA ALA A 367 8.59 -14.94 17.42
C ALA A 367 9.67 -14.75 16.32
N PRO A 368 9.27 -14.73 15.02
CA PRO A 368 10.23 -14.52 13.94
C PRO A 368 10.87 -13.13 14.06
N GLU A 369 12.18 -13.09 13.99
CA GLU A 369 12.91 -11.83 13.95
C GLU A 369 12.49 -11.03 12.69
N TRP A 370 12.19 -9.74 12.83
CA TRP A 370 11.72 -8.86 11.76
C TRP A 370 10.31 -9.18 11.21
N GLY A 371 9.59 -10.11 11.81
CA GLY A 371 8.18 -10.35 11.47
C GLY A 371 7.29 -9.21 11.94
N THR A 372 6.24 -8.92 11.21
CA THR A 372 5.28 -7.86 11.57
C THR A 372 4.35 -8.33 12.69
N VAL A 373 4.33 -7.66 13.82
CA VAL A 373 3.29 -7.86 14.84
C VAL A 373 1.98 -7.29 14.30
N SER A 374 1.23 -8.13 13.59
CA SER A 374 0.06 -7.72 12.81
C SER A 374 -1.16 -7.41 13.67
N THR A 375 -1.30 -8.09 14.82
CA THR A 375 -2.46 -7.92 15.70
C THR A 375 -2.09 -8.18 17.14
N ILE A 376 -2.62 -7.35 18.03
CA ILE A 376 -2.63 -7.57 19.48
C ILE A 376 -4.05 -7.47 19.99
N GLU A 377 -4.52 -8.48 20.71
CA GLU A 377 -5.82 -8.49 21.40
C GLU A 377 -5.62 -8.59 22.89
N ALA A 378 -5.92 -7.52 23.61
CA ALA A 378 -5.95 -7.52 25.07
C ALA A 378 -7.25 -8.20 25.56
N SER A 379 -7.12 -9.14 26.49
CA SER A 379 -8.27 -9.90 26.99
C SER A 379 -9.26 -9.03 27.76
N ARG A 380 -10.55 -9.25 27.50
CA ARG A 380 -11.66 -8.64 28.24
C ARG A 380 -12.04 -9.37 29.53
N TRP A 381 -11.34 -10.45 29.88
CA TRP A 381 -11.66 -11.27 31.06
C TRP A 381 -10.54 -11.30 32.10
N ASP A 382 -9.30 -11.03 31.69
CA ASP A 382 -8.12 -11.04 32.55
C ASP A 382 -7.09 -10.04 32.03
N ALA A 383 -6.75 -9.05 32.83
CA ALA A 383 -5.86 -7.95 32.43
C ALA A 383 -4.43 -8.41 32.09
N GLY A 384 -3.96 -9.50 32.73
CA GLY A 384 -2.65 -10.08 32.44
C GLY A 384 -2.58 -10.87 31.13
N THR A 385 -3.75 -11.11 30.49
CA THR A 385 -3.85 -11.94 29.29
C THR A 385 -3.89 -11.08 28.03
N ALA A 386 -3.05 -11.43 27.06
CA ALA A 386 -3.08 -10.90 25.69
C ALA A 386 -2.73 -11.98 24.65
N TYR A 387 -3.16 -11.75 23.44
CA TYR A 387 -2.82 -12.55 22.27
C TYR A 387 -2.07 -11.69 21.26
N VAL A 388 -1.03 -12.27 20.66
CA VAL A 388 -0.19 -11.62 19.66
C VAL A 388 -0.08 -12.49 18.43
N VAL A 389 -0.33 -11.91 17.28
CA VAL A 389 -0.11 -12.53 15.97
C VAL A 389 1.10 -11.86 15.31
N VAL A 390 1.99 -12.67 14.75
CA VAL A 390 3.14 -12.18 13.99
C VAL A 390 3.07 -12.76 12.59
N ASP A 391 3.14 -11.90 11.60
CA ASP A 391 3.16 -12.24 10.18
C ASP A 391 4.59 -12.13 9.63
N ALA A 392 5.10 -13.21 9.05
CA ALA A 392 6.43 -13.29 8.47
C ALA A 392 6.44 -13.65 6.97
N HIS A 393 5.27 -13.61 6.29
CA HIS A 393 5.19 -14.00 4.87
C HIS A 393 6.12 -13.16 3.96
N ARG A 394 6.36 -11.89 4.31
CA ARG A 394 7.30 -11.01 3.59
C ARG A 394 8.77 -11.39 3.79
N LEU A 395 9.05 -12.29 4.73
CA LEU A 395 10.36 -12.89 4.97
C LEU A 395 10.48 -14.29 4.35
N ASP A 396 9.53 -14.66 3.47
CA ASP A 396 9.42 -16.00 2.87
C ASP A 396 9.16 -17.11 3.92
N ASP A 397 8.43 -16.76 4.98
CA ASP A 397 8.04 -17.65 6.07
C ASP A 397 6.52 -17.59 6.27
N GLU A 398 5.83 -18.65 5.83
CA GLU A 398 4.37 -18.80 5.90
C GLU A 398 3.91 -19.49 7.18
N THR A 399 4.81 -19.74 8.13
CA THR A 399 4.47 -20.38 9.41
C THR A 399 3.50 -19.51 10.21
N PRO A 400 2.39 -20.07 10.74
CA PRO A 400 1.50 -19.34 11.62
C PRO A 400 2.16 -19.05 12.98
N TYR A 401 2.17 -17.79 13.39
CA TYR A 401 2.71 -17.35 14.66
C TYR A 401 1.61 -16.69 15.50
N LEU A 402 1.08 -17.41 16.47
CA LEU A 402 0.10 -16.93 17.45
C LEU A 402 0.57 -17.26 18.84
N PHE A 403 0.67 -16.24 19.70
CA PHE A 403 1.13 -16.35 21.07
C PHE A 403 0.08 -15.86 22.06
N LYS A 404 0.06 -16.45 23.24
CA LYS A 404 -0.76 -16.04 24.38
C LYS A 404 0.12 -15.83 25.60
N THR A 405 -0.07 -14.73 26.30
CA THR A 405 0.40 -14.52 27.67
C THR A 405 -0.77 -14.51 28.66
N THR A 406 -0.51 -14.76 29.94
CA THR A 406 -1.45 -14.59 31.07
C THR A 406 -0.81 -13.87 32.25
N ASP A 407 0.37 -13.28 32.05
CA ASP A 407 1.19 -12.69 33.09
C ASP A 407 1.87 -11.39 32.66
N TYR A 408 1.16 -10.60 31.81
CA TYR A 408 1.64 -9.32 31.28
C TYR A 408 2.91 -9.45 30.42
N GLY A 409 2.99 -10.52 29.62
CA GLY A 409 4.10 -10.75 28.70
C GLY A 409 5.38 -11.27 29.33
N ARG A 410 5.37 -11.67 30.61
CA ARG A 410 6.53 -12.29 31.25
C ARG A 410 6.84 -13.68 30.72
N SER A 411 5.80 -14.38 30.32
CA SER A 411 5.89 -15.65 29.61
C SER A 411 4.85 -15.75 28.50
N TRP A 412 5.17 -16.52 27.48
CA TRP A 412 4.32 -16.72 26.30
C TRP A 412 4.15 -18.20 25.97
N LYS A 413 2.99 -18.53 25.46
CA LYS A 413 2.67 -19.86 24.95
C LYS A 413 2.25 -19.74 23.50
N GLY A 414 2.90 -20.50 22.58
CA GLY A 414 2.46 -20.64 21.20
C GLY A 414 1.14 -21.42 21.12
N LEU A 415 0.23 -20.97 20.27
CA LEU A 415 -1.12 -21.53 20.09
C LEU A 415 -1.36 -22.06 18.66
N THR A 416 -0.32 -22.52 17.97
CA THR A 416 -0.39 -22.93 16.57
C THR A 416 -0.61 -24.42 16.37
N SER A 417 -0.75 -25.20 17.45
CA SER A 417 -1.01 -26.64 17.38
C SER A 417 -2.34 -26.93 16.66
N GLY A 418 -2.27 -27.63 15.53
CA GLY A 418 -3.42 -27.99 14.71
C GLY A 418 -3.75 -26.99 13.59
N LEU A 419 -2.98 -25.93 13.45
CA LEU A 419 -3.03 -25.07 12.27
C LEU A 419 -2.17 -25.67 11.14
N ASP A 420 -2.56 -25.40 9.91
CA ASP A 420 -1.75 -25.75 8.74
C ASP A 420 -0.45 -24.92 8.77
N PRO A 421 0.74 -25.55 8.65
CA PRO A 421 2.00 -24.82 8.69
C PRO A 421 2.26 -23.90 7.49
N GLU A 422 1.47 -23.99 6.44
CA GLU A 422 1.58 -23.16 5.23
C GLU A 422 0.52 -22.03 5.20
N ILE A 423 -0.12 -21.74 6.33
CA ILE A 423 -1.09 -20.64 6.44
C ILE A 423 -0.58 -19.64 7.47
N TYR A 424 -0.06 -18.50 6.99
CA TYR A 424 0.27 -17.36 7.87
C TYR A 424 -1.01 -16.68 8.40
N LEU A 425 -0.89 -15.97 9.52
CA LEU A 425 -2.01 -15.35 10.25
C LEU A 425 -1.95 -13.81 10.19
#